data_c23725efab8a1975c4b18d9f8a9aef32
#
_entry.id   c23725efab8a1975c4b18d9f8a9aef32
#
_cell.length_a   1.000
_cell.length_b   1.000
_cell.length_c   1.000
_cell.angle_alpha   90.00
_cell.angle_beta   90.00
_cell.angle_gamma   90.00
#
_symmetry.space_group_name_H-M   'P 1'
#
loop_
_entity.id
_entity.type
_entity.pdbx_description
1 polymer ?
#
loop_
_entity_poly.entity_id
_entity_poly.type
_entity_poly.pdbx_seq_one_letter_code
_entity_poly.pdbx_strand_id
1 'polypeptide(L)'
;MEYRNWNNKPLRTSLLGYGCMRFPTRADGSIDEPRAEALLNTAKAAGVNYFDTAYPYHNGQSEPFVGRVIAKWERSSFYLATKMPLWTCKSLADAQRIFEEQLQRLGVKYIDFYLLHSLHKARYEQAKELGIVDWLWEQKSAGRIRNFGFSCHDNAAGFEAILRDQPWDFCQLQYNYLDRDDRAEEISGDRGYQLTEECGVPLIIMEPIKGGTLAALPADAAAPLRALHPDASDASWALRWVAGHPNVHVVLSGMSAEEQLADNLTTFDHFVPLSPAEDAAVEQAAAVLHSRIKIGCTGCRYCMPCPMGVDIPDNFSIWNRLGMFQQPEAVKKQWTERFPDSEKALHCVRCGKCETVCPQKLPIRASLARLQEELDAL
;
A
#
# COMPACT_ATOMS: atom_id res chain seq x y z
N MET A 1 2.44 -23.33 -1.40
CA MET A 1 2.66 -21.97 -0.82
C MET A 1 4.13 -21.77 -0.52
N GLU A 2 4.71 -20.70 -1.03
CA GLU A 2 6.10 -20.27 -0.74
C GLU A 2 6.19 -19.58 0.61
N TYR A 3 7.31 -19.80 1.32
CA TYR A 3 7.56 -19.23 2.65
C TYR A 3 8.93 -18.56 2.72
N ARG A 4 9.04 -17.51 3.53
CA ARG A 4 10.29 -16.81 3.84
C ARG A 4 10.68 -17.02 5.30
N ASN A 5 11.93 -17.41 5.54
CA ASN A 5 12.53 -17.46 6.86
C ASN A 5 13.05 -16.06 7.23
N TRP A 6 12.82 -15.63 8.46
CA TRP A 6 13.32 -14.35 8.96
C TRP A 6 14.70 -14.54 9.59
N ASN A 7 15.65 -13.76 9.14
CA ASN A 7 17.03 -13.89 9.61
C ASN A 7 17.10 -13.79 11.14
N ASN A 8 17.81 -14.73 11.76
CA ASN A 8 18.05 -14.81 13.22
C ASN A 8 16.78 -14.91 14.10
N LYS A 9 15.63 -15.27 13.54
CA LYS A 9 14.39 -15.50 14.30
C LYS A 9 13.75 -16.83 13.92
N PRO A 10 13.15 -17.56 14.87
CA PRO A 10 12.36 -18.75 14.57
C PRO A 10 10.99 -18.35 13.99
N LEU A 11 11.01 -17.62 12.88
CA LEU A 11 9.85 -17.01 12.24
C LEU A 11 9.85 -17.39 10.76
N ARG A 12 8.72 -17.90 10.27
CA ARG A 12 8.53 -18.31 8.88
C ARG A 12 7.16 -17.88 8.39
N THR A 13 7.11 -16.82 7.60
CA THR A 13 5.86 -16.30 7.02
C THR A 13 5.63 -16.86 5.62
N SER A 14 4.36 -17.03 5.23
CA SER A 14 4.01 -17.20 3.82
C SER A 14 4.39 -15.92 3.06
N LEU A 15 4.93 -16.09 1.85
CA LEU A 15 5.30 -14.97 0.99
C LEU A 15 4.07 -14.17 0.55
N LEU A 16 2.91 -14.83 0.35
CA LEU A 16 1.62 -14.18 0.24
C LEU A 16 1.05 -13.88 1.63
N GLY A 17 0.76 -12.61 1.91
CA GLY A 17 0.01 -12.15 3.07
C GLY A 17 -1.41 -11.72 2.69
N TYR A 18 -2.38 -11.95 3.57
CA TYR A 18 -3.76 -11.49 3.37
C TYR A 18 -3.95 -10.09 3.95
N GLY A 19 -4.18 -9.09 3.07
CA GLY A 19 -4.49 -7.71 3.46
C GLY A 19 -5.99 -7.53 3.73
N CYS A 20 -6.34 -7.24 4.99
CA CYS A 20 -7.73 -7.10 5.45
C CYS A 20 -8.34 -5.69 5.22
N MET A 21 -7.74 -4.89 4.35
CA MET A 21 -8.24 -3.56 3.99
C MET A 21 -9.35 -3.60 2.93
N ARG A 22 -9.46 -4.69 2.17
CA ARG A 22 -10.33 -4.78 1.00
C ARG A 22 -11.21 -6.02 1.04
N PHE A 23 -11.91 -6.24 2.15
CA PHE A 23 -12.94 -7.28 2.21
C PHE A 23 -14.09 -7.00 1.24
N PRO A 24 -14.79 -8.03 0.75
CA PRO A 24 -16.06 -7.83 0.06
C PRO A 24 -17.04 -7.08 0.96
N THR A 25 -17.78 -6.13 0.37
CA THR A 25 -18.74 -5.29 1.10
C THR A 25 -20.13 -5.44 0.53
N ARG A 26 -21.13 -5.26 1.39
CA ARG A 26 -22.54 -5.13 1.02
C ARG A 26 -22.82 -3.76 0.44
N ALA A 27 -24.03 -3.55 -0.06
CA ALA A 27 -24.46 -2.28 -0.64
C ALA A 27 -24.41 -1.09 0.34
N ASP A 28 -24.54 -1.36 1.63
CA ASP A 28 -24.45 -0.34 2.71
C ASP A 28 -23.00 -0.03 3.15
N GLY A 29 -22.00 -0.65 2.49
CA GLY A 29 -20.58 -0.47 2.80
C GLY A 29 -20.07 -1.33 3.98
N SER A 30 -20.92 -2.09 4.66
CA SER A 30 -20.52 -3.04 5.69
C SER A 30 -19.78 -4.23 5.09
N ILE A 31 -18.92 -4.90 5.87
CA ILE A 31 -18.25 -6.13 5.43
C ILE A 31 -19.28 -7.22 5.17
N ASP A 32 -19.20 -7.88 4.02
CA ASP A 32 -19.92 -9.13 3.78
C ASP A 32 -19.21 -10.26 4.54
N GLU A 33 -19.51 -10.36 5.86
CA GLU A 33 -18.80 -11.24 6.79
C GLU A 33 -18.79 -12.71 6.35
N PRO A 34 -19.91 -13.31 5.87
CA PRO A 34 -19.89 -14.71 5.43
C PRO A 34 -18.90 -14.94 4.28
N ARG A 35 -18.88 -14.04 3.29
CA ARG A 35 -17.99 -14.15 2.14
C ARG A 35 -16.52 -13.84 2.52
N ALA A 36 -16.31 -12.80 3.33
CA ALA A 36 -14.99 -12.43 3.82
C ALA A 36 -14.37 -13.53 4.70
N GLU A 37 -15.17 -14.18 5.57
CA GLU A 37 -14.72 -15.32 6.38
C GLU A 37 -14.36 -16.53 5.50
N ALA A 38 -15.15 -16.82 4.48
CA ALA A 38 -14.85 -17.90 3.54
C ALA A 38 -13.51 -17.68 2.83
N LEU A 39 -13.23 -16.44 2.36
CA LEU A 39 -11.95 -16.08 1.75
C LEU A 39 -10.78 -16.24 2.73
N LEU A 40 -10.91 -15.76 3.97
CA LEU A 40 -9.88 -15.91 5.01
C LEU A 40 -9.61 -17.39 5.32
N ASN A 41 -10.64 -18.21 5.48
CA ASN A 41 -10.49 -19.65 5.75
C ASN A 41 -9.85 -20.39 4.56
N THR A 42 -10.20 -20.05 3.32
CA THR A 42 -9.60 -20.62 2.12
C THR A 42 -8.12 -20.25 2.03
N ALA A 43 -7.77 -18.99 2.23
CA ALA A 43 -6.38 -18.54 2.27
C ALA A 43 -5.57 -19.28 3.35
N LYS A 44 -6.12 -19.37 4.57
CA LYS A 44 -5.52 -20.10 5.70
C LYS A 44 -5.29 -21.58 5.39
N ALA A 45 -6.29 -22.26 4.82
CA ALA A 45 -6.21 -23.66 4.44
C ALA A 45 -5.17 -23.93 3.35
N ALA A 46 -4.97 -22.95 2.43
CA ALA A 46 -3.93 -23.00 1.40
C ALA A 46 -2.52 -22.65 1.91
N GLY A 47 -2.36 -22.36 3.21
CA GLY A 47 -1.06 -22.14 3.84
C GLY A 47 -0.68 -20.66 4.01
N VAL A 48 -1.55 -19.69 3.69
CA VAL A 48 -1.33 -18.30 4.08
C VAL A 48 -1.35 -18.23 5.61
N ASN A 49 -0.28 -17.65 6.19
CA ASN A 49 -0.17 -17.55 7.64
C ASN A 49 0.11 -16.13 8.14
N TYR A 50 0.11 -15.11 7.26
CA TYR A 50 0.26 -13.70 7.62
C TYR A 50 -1.02 -12.94 7.27
N PHE A 51 -1.67 -12.32 8.28
CA PHE A 51 -2.92 -11.58 8.15
C PHE A 51 -2.73 -10.16 8.67
N ASP A 52 -2.94 -9.17 7.79
CA ASP A 52 -2.68 -7.76 8.05
C ASP A 52 -3.96 -6.94 8.13
N THR A 53 -4.23 -6.35 9.28
CA THR A 53 -5.35 -5.43 9.49
C THR A 53 -4.86 -4.07 10.00
N ALA A 54 -5.78 -3.15 10.28
CA ALA A 54 -5.50 -1.90 10.96
C ALA A 54 -6.76 -1.32 11.60
N TYR A 55 -6.56 -0.49 12.62
CA TYR A 55 -7.61 0.17 13.39
C TYR A 55 -8.68 0.89 12.54
N PRO A 56 -8.33 1.67 11.47
CA PRO A 56 -9.32 2.39 10.67
C PRO A 56 -9.97 1.56 9.56
N TYR A 57 -9.49 0.34 9.26
CA TYR A 57 -9.96 -0.40 8.09
C TYR A 57 -11.45 -0.73 8.20
N HIS A 58 -12.18 -0.56 7.10
CA HIS A 58 -13.65 -0.69 7.05
C HIS A 58 -14.36 0.12 8.14
N ASN A 59 -13.96 1.39 8.31
CA ASN A 59 -14.50 2.27 9.35
C ASN A 59 -14.42 1.67 10.76
N GLY A 60 -13.32 0.96 11.06
CA GLY A 60 -13.07 0.31 12.35
C GLY A 60 -13.72 -1.06 12.51
N GLN A 61 -14.38 -1.61 11.48
CA GLN A 61 -15.03 -2.93 11.52
C GLN A 61 -14.04 -4.09 11.28
N SER A 62 -12.88 -3.82 10.65
CA SER A 62 -11.96 -4.90 10.24
C SER A 62 -11.39 -5.67 11.44
N GLU A 63 -10.85 -4.99 12.46
CA GLU A 63 -10.28 -5.68 13.64
C GLU A 63 -11.30 -6.55 14.38
N PRO A 64 -12.52 -6.07 14.73
CA PRO A 64 -13.53 -6.92 15.38
C PRO A 64 -13.94 -8.11 14.53
N PHE A 65 -14.07 -7.94 13.21
CA PHE A 65 -14.40 -9.04 12.31
C PHE A 65 -13.28 -10.08 12.24
N VAL A 66 -12.03 -9.62 11.99
CA VAL A 66 -10.85 -10.50 11.98
C VAL A 66 -10.73 -11.25 13.31
N GLY A 67 -10.91 -10.56 14.45
CA GLY A 67 -10.89 -11.17 15.78
C GLY A 67 -11.87 -12.34 15.92
N ARG A 68 -13.11 -12.20 15.42
CA ARG A 68 -14.11 -13.32 15.43
C ARG A 68 -13.69 -14.48 14.54
N VAL A 69 -13.05 -14.25 13.42
CA VAL A 69 -12.59 -15.29 12.51
C VAL A 69 -11.40 -16.04 13.10
N ILE A 70 -10.36 -15.33 13.52
CA ILE A 70 -9.13 -15.95 14.03
C ILE A 70 -9.33 -16.66 15.37
N ALA A 71 -10.35 -16.29 16.14
CA ALA A 71 -10.73 -17.01 17.38
C ALA A 71 -11.09 -18.49 17.14
N LYS A 72 -11.43 -18.85 15.90
CA LYS A 72 -11.73 -20.22 15.47
C LYS A 72 -10.47 -21.01 15.07
N TRP A 73 -9.29 -20.34 14.99
CA TRP A 73 -8.05 -20.94 14.53
C TRP A 73 -7.08 -21.17 15.69
N GLU A 74 -6.20 -22.17 15.55
CA GLU A 74 -5.08 -22.34 16.48
C GLU A 74 -4.16 -21.10 16.44
N ARG A 75 -3.97 -20.44 17.59
CA ARG A 75 -3.25 -19.16 17.68
C ARG A 75 -1.80 -19.22 17.15
N SER A 76 -1.15 -20.36 17.33
CA SER A 76 0.22 -20.59 16.88
C SER A 76 0.35 -20.83 15.36
N SER A 77 -0.78 -20.99 14.66
CA SER A 77 -0.79 -21.34 13.24
C SER A 77 -0.82 -20.16 12.27
N PHE A 78 -0.79 -18.93 12.78
CA PHE A 78 -0.80 -17.71 11.99
C PHE A 78 -0.11 -16.56 12.70
N TYR A 79 0.27 -15.55 11.93
CA TYR A 79 0.79 -14.28 12.39
C TYR A 79 -0.22 -13.18 12.12
N LEU A 80 -0.48 -12.37 13.15
CA LEU A 80 -1.43 -11.25 13.11
C LEU A 80 -0.68 -9.93 13.11
N ALA A 81 -0.99 -9.07 12.15
CA ALA A 81 -0.48 -7.71 12.08
C ALA A 81 -1.61 -6.68 12.26
N THR A 82 -1.36 -5.65 13.07
CA THR A 82 -2.17 -4.43 13.12
C THR A 82 -1.31 -3.21 13.44
N LYS A 83 -1.92 -2.00 13.40
CA LYS A 83 -1.16 -0.76 13.30
C LYS A 83 -1.72 0.32 14.23
N MET A 84 -0.83 1.09 14.86
CA MET A 84 -1.15 2.29 15.68
C MET A 84 -1.54 3.47 14.77
N PRO A 85 -2.77 3.96 14.81
CA PRO A 85 -3.23 5.10 14.01
C PRO A 85 -2.76 6.43 14.63
N LEU A 86 -1.52 6.81 14.42
CA LEU A 86 -0.85 7.95 15.08
C LEU A 86 -1.59 9.28 14.91
N TRP A 87 -2.29 9.50 13.78
CA TRP A 87 -3.06 10.74 13.54
C TRP A 87 -4.23 10.92 14.49
N THR A 88 -4.61 9.89 15.24
CA THR A 88 -5.64 9.96 16.28
C THR A 88 -5.06 10.16 17.67
N CYS A 89 -3.72 10.05 17.83
CA CYS A 89 -3.04 10.17 19.12
C CYS A 89 -2.59 11.61 19.35
N LYS A 90 -3.09 12.23 20.42
CA LYS A 90 -2.67 13.55 20.91
C LYS A 90 -1.80 13.45 22.16
N SER A 91 -1.71 12.26 22.74
CA SER A 91 -0.97 11.95 23.96
C SER A 91 -0.55 10.49 23.99
N LEU A 92 0.40 10.12 24.86
CA LEU A 92 0.74 8.74 25.13
C LEU A 92 -0.48 7.94 25.64
N ALA A 93 -1.33 8.56 26.46
CA ALA A 93 -2.54 7.91 26.97
C ALA A 93 -3.52 7.48 25.86
N ASP A 94 -3.61 8.24 24.75
CA ASP A 94 -4.41 7.84 23.60
C ASP A 94 -3.85 6.58 22.95
N ALA A 95 -2.53 6.51 22.74
CA ALA A 95 -1.89 5.35 22.15
C ALA A 95 -2.06 4.10 23.05
N GLN A 96 -1.93 4.25 24.35
CA GLN A 96 -2.17 3.19 25.33
C GLN A 96 -3.60 2.66 25.26
N ARG A 97 -4.59 3.54 25.27
CA ARG A 97 -6.01 3.18 25.15
C ARG A 97 -6.29 2.45 23.84
N ILE A 98 -5.78 2.96 22.71
CA ILE A 98 -5.97 2.34 21.39
C ILE A 98 -5.36 0.95 21.33
N PHE A 99 -4.16 0.77 21.88
CA PHE A 99 -3.51 -0.54 21.89
C PHE A 99 -4.32 -1.58 22.68
N GLU A 100 -4.83 -1.21 23.87
CA GLU A 100 -5.71 -2.09 24.66
C GLU A 100 -7.00 -2.41 23.91
N GLU A 101 -7.60 -1.42 23.26
CA GLU A 101 -8.79 -1.60 22.44
C GLU A 101 -8.53 -2.55 21.24
N GLN A 102 -7.37 -2.46 20.60
CA GLN A 102 -7.00 -3.37 19.51
C GLN A 102 -6.85 -4.81 19.99
N LEU A 103 -6.19 -5.05 21.11
CA LEU A 103 -6.11 -6.38 21.73
C LEU A 103 -7.50 -6.96 22.03
N GLN A 104 -8.40 -6.10 22.54
CA GLN A 104 -9.78 -6.49 22.83
C GLN A 104 -10.56 -6.79 21.54
N ARG A 105 -10.51 -5.93 20.53
CA ARG A 105 -11.19 -6.10 19.24
C ARG A 105 -10.74 -7.38 18.55
N LEU A 106 -9.45 -7.68 18.58
CA LEU A 106 -8.85 -8.86 17.98
C LEU A 106 -8.99 -10.12 18.85
N GLY A 107 -9.35 -9.98 20.13
CA GLY A 107 -9.49 -11.09 21.08
C GLY A 107 -8.18 -11.80 21.39
N VAL A 108 -7.04 -11.08 21.37
CA VAL A 108 -5.71 -11.67 21.56
C VAL A 108 -4.96 -11.05 22.75
N LYS A 109 -4.01 -11.79 23.30
CA LYS A 109 -3.14 -11.32 24.40
C LYS A 109 -1.86 -10.63 23.90
N TYR A 110 -1.46 -10.91 22.66
CA TYR A 110 -0.29 -10.34 21.99
C TYR A 110 -0.51 -10.24 20.50
N ILE A 111 0.23 -9.33 19.84
CA ILE A 111 0.23 -9.11 18.41
C ILE A 111 1.60 -9.54 17.86
N ASP A 112 1.61 -10.30 16.76
CA ASP A 112 2.86 -10.82 16.17
C ASP A 112 3.65 -9.72 15.46
N PHE A 113 2.95 -8.83 14.75
CA PHE A 113 3.54 -7.72 14.00
C PHE A 113 2.77 -6.44 14.30
N TYR A 114 3.41 -5.52 14.99
CA TYR A 114 2.79 -4.24 15.32
C TYR A 114 3.51 -3.09 14.62
N LEU A 115 2.75 -2.21 13.95
CA LEU A 115 3.31 -1.15 13.14
C LEU A 115 2.90 0.24 13.64
N LEU A 116 3.81 1.20 13.55
CA LEU A 116 3.41 2.61 13.45
C LEU A 116 2.80 2.82 12.07
N HIS A 117 1.57 3.34 12.01
CA HIS A 117 0.77 3.36 10.78
C HIS A 117 1.04 4.60 9.95
N SER A 118 1.37 4.39 8.67
CA SER A 118 1.46 5.46 7.65
C SER A 118 2.39 6.60 8.07
N LEU A 119 3.65 6.26 8.35
CA LEU A 119 4.65 7.23 8.72
C LEU A 119 5.08 8.10 7.52
N HIS A 120 5.28 9.34 7.82
CA HIS A 120 6.20 10.27 7.18
C HIS A 120 7.03 10.93 8.28
N LYS A 121 8.16 11.54 7.94
CA LYS A 121 9.12 12.09 8.90
C LYS A 121 8.47 12.91 10.02
N ALA A 122 7.60 13.86 9.68
CA ALA A 122 6.98 14.74 10.68
C ALA A 122 6.07 13.96 11.67
N ARG A 123 5.32 12.97 11.19
CA ARG A 123 4.47 12.12 12.06
C ARG A 123 5.32 11.24 12.97
N TYR A 124 6.44 10.76 12.47
CA TYR A 124 7.38 9.99 13.26
C TYR A 124 8.00 10.81 14.40
N GLU A 125 8.47 12.04 14.10
CA GLU A 125 9.00 12.95 15.12
C GLU A 125 7.95 13.26 16.20
N GLN A 126 6.71 13.54 15.80
CA GLN A 126 5.60 13.72 16.76
C GLN A 126 5.39 12.48 17.65
N ALA A 127 5.46 11.28 17.09
CA ALA A 127 5.29 10.05 17.86
C ALA A 127 6.42 9.86 18.90
N LYS A 128 7.65 10.27 18.59
CA LYS A 128 8.77 10.30 19.53
C LYS A 128 8.53 11.33 20.65
N GLU A 129 8.17 12.56 20.29
CA GLU A 129 7.88 13.63 21.26
C GLU A 129 6.78 13.24 22.26
N LEU A 130 5.77 12.48 21.81
CA LEU A 130 4.70 11.96 22.67
C LEU A 130 5.12 10.73 23.49
N GLY A 131 6.35 10.21 23.33
CA GLY A 131 6.83 9.00 24.02
C GLY A 131 6.20 7.70 23.53
N ILE A 132 5.49 7.72 22.40
CA ILE A 132 4.77 6.54 21.89
C ILE A 132 5.75 5.47 21.40
N VAL A 133 6.85 5.87 20.74
CA VAL A 133 7.83 4.93 20.19
C VAL A 133 8.50 4.13 21.33
N ASP A 134 8.98 4.82 22.36
CA ASP A 134 9.64 4.18 23.52
C ASP A 134 8.68 3.25 24.24
N TRP A 135 7.46 3.71 24.47
CA TRP A 135 6.43 2.89 25.10
C TRP A 135 6.09 1.62 24.30
N LEU A 136 6.07 1.67 22.97
CA LEU A 136 5.84 0.48 22.14
C LEU A 136 7.02 -0.51 22.21
N TRP A 137 8.26 -0.03 22.35
CA TRP A 137 9.40 -0.89 22.65
C TRP A 137 9.28 -1.58 24.02
N GLU A 138 8.73 -0.90 25.03
CA GLU A 138 8.39 -1.51 26.32
C GLU A 138 7.33 -2.62 26.15
N GLN A 139 6.28 -2.38 25.35
CA GLN A 139 5.28 -3.42 25.06
C GLN A 139 5.87 -4.63 24.34
N LYS A 140 6.85 -4.41 23.46
CA LYS A 140 7.62 -5.51 22.87
C LYS A 140 8.43 -6.26 23.91
N SER A 141 9.13 -5.56 24.78
CA SER A 141 9.92 -6.16 25.87
C SER A 141 9.04 -6.96 26.84
N ALA A 142 7.81 -6.50 27.07
CA ALA A 142 6.79 -7.21 27.85
C ALA A 142 6.15 -8.40 27.13
N GLY A 143 6.51 -8.64 25.88
CA GLY A 143 5.99 -9.74 25.06
C GLY A 143 4.57 -9.56 24.55
N ARG A 144 4.00 -8.36 24.64
CA ARG A 144 2.69 -8.01 24.07
C ARG A 144 2.76 -7.71 22.58
N ILE A 145 3.93 -7.33 22.09
CA ILE A 145 4.30 -7.19 20.69
C ILE A 145 5.47 -8.15 20.44
N ARG A 146 5.39 -8.98 19.39
CA ARG A 146 6.48 -9.90 19.04
C ARG A 146 7.50 -9.25 18.11
N ASN A 147 7.03 -8.53 17.08
CA ASN A 147 7.85 -7.78 16.15
C ASN A 147 7.29 -6.37 16.03
N PHE A 148 8.14 -5.35 16.20
CA PHE A 148 7.77 -3.95 16.11
C PHE A 148 8.40 -3.31 14.87
N GLY A 149 7.57 -2.64 14.07
CA GLY A 149 7.97 -2.01 12.84
C GLY A 149 7.08 -0.82 12.48
N PHE A 150 7.09 -0.44 11.22
CA PHE A 150 6.30 0.68 10.73
C PHE A 150 5.90 0.50 9.27
N SER A 151 4.80 1.15 8.86
CA SER A 151 4.48 1.39 7.45
C SER A 151 4.81 2.84 7.10
N CYS A 152 5.37 3.06 5.91
CA CYS A 152 5.84 4.37 5.49
C CYS A 152 5.23 4.79 4.16
N HIS A 153 4.83 6.08 4.11
CA HIS A 153 4.45 6.83 2.92
C HIS A 153 5.28 8.12 2.91
N ASP A 154 6.55 8.00 2.52
CA ASP A 154 7.49 9.11 2.42
C ASP A 154 8.47 8.83 1.26
N ASN A 155 9.17 9.84 0.79
CA ASN A 155 10.25 9.65 -0.15
C ASN A 155 11.42 8.91 0.50
N ALA A 156 12.42 8.51 -0.32
CA ALA A 156 13.55 7.73 0.16
C ALA A 156 14.32 8.40 1.30
N ALA A 157 14.46 9.72 1.30
CA ALA A 157 15.19 10.46 2.35
C ALA A 157 14.43 10.47 3.69
N GLY A 158 13.10 10.67 3.66
CA GLY A 158 12.26 10.58 4.85
C GLY A 158 12.22 9.17 5.40
N PHE A 159 12.10 8.18 4.53
CA PHE A 159 12.15 6.77 4.89
C PHE A 159 13.50 6.38 5.52
N GLU A 160 14.65 6.79 4.93
CA GLU A 160 15.98 6.50 5.46
C GLU A 160 16.15 7.07 6.88
N ALA A 161 15.66 8.29 7.12
CA ALA A 161 15.74 8.92 8.43
C ALA A 161 14.99 8.09 9.50
N ILE A 162 13.81 7.55 9.17
CA ILE A 162 13.03 6.70 10.07
C ILE A 162 13.70 5.32 10.24
N LEU A 163 14.13 4.72 9.13
CA LEU A 163 14.68 3.36 9.12
C LEU A 163 15.95 3.23 9.97
N ARG A 164 16.82 4.25 9.97
CA ARG A 164 18.10 4.25 10.71
C ARG A 164 17.97 4.67 12.18
N ASP A 165 16.82 5.22 12.60
CA ASP A 165 16.66 5.79 13.95
C ASP A 165 16.42 4.72 15.02
N GLN A 166 15.86 3.56 14.66
CA GLN A 166 15.54 2.48 15.59
C GLN A 166 15.98 1.11 15.06
N PRO A 167 16.19 0.12 15.94
CA PRO A 167 16.47 -1.27 15.53
C PRO A 167 15.19 -2.01 15.14
N TRP A 168 14.53 -1.54 14.09
CA TRP A 168 13.26 -2.11 13.61
C TRP A 168 13.37 -3.59 13.29
N ASP A 169 12.34 -4.36 13.68
CA ASP A 169 12.25 -5.77 13.31
C ASP A 169 11.87 -5.97 11.85
N PHE A 170 11.16 -5.01 11.27
CA PHE A 170 10.69 -5.00 9.89
C PHE A 170 10.15 -3.61 9.52
N CYS A 171 9.94 -3.40 8.23
CA CYS A 171 9.18 -2.25 7.73
C CYS A 171 8.19 -2.68 6.64
N GLN A 172 7.24 -1.80 6.33
CA GLN A 172 6.24 -2.01 5.27
C GLN A 172 6.25 -0.83 4.32
N LEU A 173 6.51 -1.09 3.03
CA LEU A 173 6.56 -0.08 1.97
C LEU A 173 5.60 -0.41 0.83
N GLN A 174 5.15 0.63 0.15
CA GLN A 174 4.59 0.53 -1.18
C GLN A 174 5.73 0.25 -2.17
N TYR A 175 5.62 -0.86 -2.92
CA TYR A 175 6.59 -1.17 -3.95
C TYR A 175 5.96 -2.05 -5.04
N ASN A 176 6.12 -1.64 -6.29
CA ASN A 176 5.69 -2.34 -7.49
C ASN A 176 6.51 -1.87 -8.71
N TYR A 177 6.46 -2.59 -9.81
CA TYR A 177 7.31 -2.33 -10.97
C TYR A 177 7.06 -0.97 -11.64
N LEU A 178 5.93 -0.31 -11.37
CA LEU A 178 5.59 1.00 -11.92
C LEU A 178 6.08 2.15 -11.03
N ASP A 179 6.06 1.97 -9.70
CA ASP A 179 6.41 3.01 -8.71
C ASP A 179 7.85 2.80 -8.21
N ARG A 180 8.81 2.74 -9.13
CA ARG A 180 10.25 2.54 -8.83
C ARG A 180 10.99 3.84 -8.57
N ASP A 181 10.45 4.95 -9.06
CA ASP A 181 11.05 6.28 -8.94
C ASP A 181 10.75 6.89 -7.57
N ASP A 182 11.79 7.25 -6.83
CA ASP A 182 11.73 7.85 -5.49
C ASP A 182 11.52 9.38 -5.50
N ARG A 183 11.29 9.99 -6.67
CA ARG A 183 11.03 11.43 -6.78
C ARG A 183 9.64 11.86 -6.33
N ALA A 184 8.68 10.94 -6.21
CA ALA A 184 7.36 11.21 -5.64
C ALA A 184 7.45 11.33 -4.11
N GLU A 185 6.69 12.24 -3.50
CA GLU A 185 6.75 12.52 -2.06
C GLU A 185 6.39 11.33 -1.16
N GLU A 186 5.57 10.41 -1.65
CA GLU A 186 5.05 9.30 -0.84
C GLU A 186 5.62 7.94 -1.26
N ILE A 187 6.59 7.92 -2.18
CA ILE A 187 7.14 6.68 -2.76
C ILE A 187 8.65 6.65 -2.55
N SER A 188 9.10 5.61 -1.85
CA SER A 188 10.54 5.39 -1.62
C SER A 188 11.24 4.67 -2.79
N GLY A 189 10.47 4.00 -3.66
CA GLY A 189 10.94 3.36 -4.89
C GLY A 189 12.06 2.34 -4.71
N ASP A 190 12.90 2.19 -5.75
CA ASP A 190 14.05 1.30 -5.74
C ASP A 190 15.05 1.67 -4.63
N ARG A 191 15.21 2.97 -4.33
CA ARG A 191 16.09 3.42 -3.25
C ARG A 191 15.58 2.99 -1.89
N GLY A 192 14.27 3.05 -1.66
CA GLY A 192 13.65 2.55 -0.43
C GLY A 192 13.92 1.06 -0.23
N TYR A 193 13.76 0.25 -1.27
CA TYR A 193 14.10 -1.17 -1.22
C TYR A 193 15.59 -1.39 -0.87
N GLN A 194 16.52 -0.72 -1.56
CA GLN A 194 17.97 -0.82 -1.30
C GLN A 194 18.32 -0.47 0.15
N LEU A 195 17.70 0.58 0.70
CA LEU A 195 17.91 0.98 2.10
C LEU A 195 17.53 -0.14 3.08
N THR A 196 16.47 -0.90 2.79
CA THR A 196 16.10 -2.04 3.65
C THR A 196 17.17 -3.13 3.64
N GLU A 197 17.78 -3.41 2.48
CA GLU A 197 18.91 -4.36 2.36
C GLU A 197 20.16 -3.85 3.09
N GLU A 198 20.52 -2.57 2.88
CA GLU A 198 21.67 -1.94 3.55
C GLU A 198 21.55 -1.99 5.08
N CYS A 199 20.35 -1.80 5.60
CA CYS A 199 20.07 -1.81 7.05
C CYS A 199 19.77 -3.23 7.58
N GLY A 200 19.62 -4.23 6.72
CA GLY A 200 19.25 -5.59 7.11
C GLY A 200 17.85 -5.69 7.73
N VAL A 201 16.94 -4.77 7.37
CA VAL A 201 15.57 -4.74 7.88
C VAL A 201 14.64 -5.47 6.91
N PRO A 202 13.98 -6.56 7.33
CA PRO A 202 13.04 -7.30 6.49
C PRO A 202 11.89 -6.42 5.99
N LEU A 203 11.51 -6.61 4.72
CA LEU A 203 10.51 -5.79 4.05
C LEU A 203 9.19 -6.56 3.84
N ILE A 204 8.08 -5.91 4.18
CA ILE A 204 6.72 -6.31 3.83
C ILE A 204 6.22 -5.33 2.78
N ILE A 205 5.62 -5.86 1.71
CA ILE A 205 5.13 -5.05 0.60
C ILE A 205 3.65 -4.75 0.76
N MET A 206 3.29 -3.47 0.65
CA MET A 206 1.92 -3.01 0.39
C MET A 206 1.81 -2.45 -1.04
N GLU A 207 0.59 -2.41 -1.58
CA GLU A 207 0.31 -1.90 -2.95
C GLU A 207 1.12 -2.61 -4.07
N PRO A 208 1.32 -3.94 -4.03
CA PRO A 208 2.11 -4.67 -5.04
C PRO A 208 1.50 -4.57 -6.44
N ILE A 209 0.18 -4.38 -6.51
CA ILE A 209 -0.60 -4.22 -7.75
C ILE A 209 -1.22 -2.82 -7.88
N LYS A 210 -0.65 -1.82 -7.20
CA LYS A 210 -1.07 -0.39 -7.26
C LYS A 210 -2.60 -0.23 -7.12
N GLY A 211 -3.14 -0.73 -5.99
CA GLY A 211 -4.59 -0.64 -5.71
C GLY A 211 -5.48 -1.42 -6.68
N GLY A 212 -4.94 -2.35 -7.44
CA GLY A 212 -5.65 -3.15 -8.44
C GLY A 212 -5.44 -2.68 -9.89
N THR A 213 -4.82 -1.52 -10.14
CA THR A 213 -4.64 -1.02 -11.51
C THR A 213 -3.69 -1.87 -12.35
N LEU A 214 -2.71 -2.52 -11.74
CA LEU A 214 -1.80 -3.44 -12.41
C LEU A 214 -2.39 -4.85 -12.64
N ALA A 215 -3.60 -5.10 -12.18
CA ALA A 215 -4.32 -6.36 -12.44
C ALA A 215 -5.15 -6.33 -13.74
N ALA A 216 -5.23 -5.17 -14.42
CA ALA A 216 -5.96 -5.02 -15.69
C ALA A 216 -5.24 -3.98 -16.55
N LEU A 217 -4.22 -4.42 -17.28
CA LEU A 217 -3.41 -3.58 -18.14
C LEU A 217 -4.09 -3.33 -19.49
N PRO A 218 -3.88 -2.15 -20.11
CA PRO A 218 -4.20 -1.94 -21.51
C PRO A 218 -3.53 -2.99 -22.41
N ALA A 219 -4.20 -3.38 -23.51
CA ALA A 219 -3.79 -4.51 -24.32
C ALA A 219 -2.36 -4.42 -24.86
N ASP A 220 -1.90 -3.24 -25.24
CA ASP A 220 -0.55 -3.00 -25.75
C ASP A 220 0.51 -2.97 -24.63
N ALA A 221 0.16 -2.50 -23.42
CA ALA A 221 1.03 -2.62 -22.27
C ALA A 221 1.17 -4.09 -21.80
N ALA A 222 0.10 -4.89 -21.90
CA ALA A 222 0.13 -6.31 -21.59
C ALA A 222 0.76 -7.17 -22.71
N ALA A 223 0.91 -6.66 -23.93
CA ALA A 223 1.38 -7.45 -25.08
C ALA A 223 2.73 -8.16 -24.85
N PRO A 224 3.78 -7.52 -24.31
CA PRO A 224 5.06 -8.20 -24.06
C PRO A 224 4.93 -9.33 -23.03
N LEU A 225 4.04 -9.19 -22.05
CA LEU A 225 3.78 -10.19 -21.00
C LEU A 225 3.06 -11.40 -21.59
N ARG A 226 1.99 -11.16 -22.37
CA ARG A 226 1.20 -12.21 -23.03
C ARG A 226 1.97 -12.94 -24.13
N ALA A 227 2.97 -12.31 -24.74
CA ALA A 227 3.86 -12.98 -25.68
C ALA A 227 4.68 -14.11 -25.06
N LEU A 228 5.01 -14.00 -23.77
CA LEU A 228 5.74 -15.02 -23.02
C LEU A 228 4.79 -16.04 -22.37
N HIS A 229 3.75 -15.57 -21.70
CA HIS A 229 2.79 -16.40 -20.99
C HIS A 229 1.35 -15.91 -21.26
N PRO A 230 0.68 -16.41 -22.31
CA PRO A 230 -0.64 -15.92 -22.72
C PRO A 230 -1.73 -16.06 -21.66
N ASP A 231 -1.62 -17.07 -20.81
CA ASP A 231 -2.63 -17.44 -19.81
C ASP A 231 -2.35 -16.83 -18.42
N ALA A 232 -1.21 -16.17 -18.23
CA ALA A 232 -0.87 -15.55 -16.95
C ALA A 232 -1.68 -14.26 -16.73
N SER A 233 -2.21 -14.08 -15.53
CA SER A 233 -2.91 -12.85 -15.17
C SER A 233 -1.94 -11.66 -15.09
N ASP A 234 -2.41 -10.46 -15.40
CA ASP A 234 -1.60 -9.24 -15.24
C ASP A 234 -1.15 -9.06 -13.77
N ALA A 235 -1.99 -9.47 -12.80
CA ALA A 235 -1.68 -9.43 -11.37
C ALA A 235 -0.51 -10.35 -11.01
N SER A 236 -0.45 -11.56 -11.58
CA SER A 236 0.62 -12.52 -11.29
C SER A 236 2.01 -12.00 -11.67
N TRP A 237 2.13 -11.22 -12.74
CA TRP A 237 3.37 -10.56 -13.13
C TRP A 237 3.86 -9.57 -12.08
N ALA A 238 2.97 -8.69 -11.61
CA ALA A 238 3.32 -7.70 -10.59
C ALA A 238 3.68 -8.36 -9.26
N LEU A 239 2.94 -9.40 -8.87
CA LEU A 239 3.21 -10.15 -7.64
C LEU A 239 4.53 -10.91 -7.72
N ARG A 240 4.82 -11.58 -8.84
CA ARG A 240 6.09 -12.28 -9.05
C ARG A 240 7.27 -11.33 -9.09
N TRP A 241 7.11 -10.16 -9.72
CA TRP A 241 8.15 -9.15 -9.78
C TRP A 241 8.59 -8.72 -8.39
N VAL A 242 7.64 -8.27 -7.56
CA VAL A 242 7.98 -7.76 -6.22
C VAL A 242 8.43 -8.89 -5.29
N ALA A 243 7.83 -10.07 -5.38
CA ALA A 243 8.18 -11.23 -4.57
C ALA A 243 9.55 -11.83 -4.92
N GLY A 244 10.07 -11.55 -6.12
CA GLY A 244 11.40 -11.96 -6.56
C GLY A 244 12.54 -11.27 -5.80
N HIS A 245 12.29 -10.17 -5.12
CA HIS A 245 13.30 -9.43 -4.37
C HIS A 245 13.67 -10.15 -3.06
N PRO A 246 14.97 -10.44 -2.81
CA PRO A 246 15.40 -11.30 -1.70
C PRO A 246 14.98 -10.81 -0.31
N ASN A 247 14.97 -9.49 -0.07
CA ASN A 247 14.60 -8.90 1.22
C ASN A 247 13.09 -8.74 1.42
N VAL A 248 12.26 -9.17 0.46
CA VAL A 248 10.80 -9.18 0.59
C VAL A 248 10.37 -10.47 1.29
N HIS A 249 9.76 -10.34 2.46
CA HIS A 249 9.33 -11.46 3.30
C HIS A 249 7.84 -11.73 3.22
N VAL A 250 7.03 -10.70 2.94
CA VAL A 250 5.59 -10.81 2.75
C VAL A 250 5.14 -9.82 1.67
N VAL A 251 4.29 -10.28 0.76
CA VAL A 251 3.59 -9.46 -0.23
C VAL A 251 2.11 -9.44 0.15
N LEU A 252 1.60 -8.28 0.57
CA LEU A 252 0.21 -8.13 0.98
C LEU A 252 -0.71 -7.99 -0.23
N SER A 253 -1.71 -8.83 -0.33
CA SER A 253 -2.78 -8.69 -1.31
C SER A 253 -4.14 -8.62 -0.62
N GLY A 254 -4.94 -7.61 -0.99
CA GLY A 254 -6.33 -7.44 -0.58
C GLY A 254 -7.25 -8.16 -1.57
N MET A 255 -7.51 -9.44 -1.33
CA MET A 255 -8.34 -10.27 -2.18
C MET A 255 -9.80 -10.17 -1.73
N SER A 256 -10.64 -9.54 -2.55
CA SER A 256 -12.06 -9.30 -2.28
C SER A 256 -13.01 -10.22 -3.07
N ALA A 257 -12.45 -11.10 -3.90
CA ALA A 257 -13.18 -12.06 -4.70
C ALA A 257 -12.45 -13.41 -4.75
N GLU A 258 -13.20 -14.48 -4.95
CA GLU A 258 -12.71 -15.84 -4.96
C GLU A 258 -11.69 -16.09 -6.08
N GLU A 259 -11.91 -15.47 -7.24
CA GLU A 259 -11.04 -15.57 -8.40
C GLU A 259 -9.68 -14.91 -8.14
N GLN A 260 -9.68 -13.76 -7.44
CA GLN A 260 -8.44 -13.07 -7.04
C GLN A 260 -7.63 -13.93 -6.07
N LEU A 261 -8.32 -14.55 -5.10
CA LEU A 261 -7.67 -15.45 -4.16
C LEU A 261 -7.08 -16.67 -4.87
N ALA A 262 -7.84 -17.32 -5.75
CA ALA A 262 -7.39 -18.48 -6.49
C ALA A 262 -6.17 -18.19 -7.39
N ASP A 263 -6.17 -17.05 -8.10
CA ASP A 263 -5.07 -16.60 -8.94
C ASP A 263 -3.80 -16.34 -8.13
N ASN A 264 -3.94 -15.60 -7.00
CA ASN A 264 -2.81 -15.33 -6.12
C ASN A 264 -2.26 -16.59 -5.46
N LEU A 265 -3.13 -17.51 -5.01
CA LEU A 265 -2.71 -18.80 -4.45
C LEU A 265 -1.94 -19.61 -5.49
N THR A 266 -2.39 -19.65 -6.75
CA THR A 266 -1.67 -20.31 -7.84
C THR A 266 -0.29 -19.69 -8.05
N THR A 267 -0.20 -18.37 -8.04
CA THR A 267 1.07 -17.63 -8.22
C THR A 267 2.09 -17.98 -7.11
N PHE A 268 1.65 -18.13 -5.86
CA PHE A 268 2.55 -18.38 -4.72
C PHE A 268 2.67 -19.86 -4.31
N ASP A 269 1.89 -20.75 -4.88
CA ASP A 269 2.02 -22.20 -4.57
C ASP A 269 3.29 -22.79 -5.17
N HIS A 270 3.60 -22.44 -6.40
CA HIS A 270 4.84 -22.82 -7.10
C HIS A 270 5.62 -21.57 -7.52
N PHE A 271 5.91 -20.71 -6.54
CA PHE A 271 6.57 -19.43 -6.80
C PHE A 271 7.93 -19.62 -7.49
N VAL A 272 8.07 -18.95 -8.63
CA VAL A 272 9.32 -18.82 -9.37
C VAL A 272 9.57 -17.34 -9.62
N PRO A 273 10.71 -16.78 -9.21
CA PRO A 273 11.10 -15.42 -9.57
C PRO A 273 11.06 -15.20 -11.09
N LEU A 274 10.92 -13.96 -11.52
CA LEU A 274 10.98 -13.65 -12.95
C LEU A 274 12.35 -14.01 -13.52
N SER A 275 12.36 -14.64 -14.68
CA SER A 275 13.58 -14.79 -15.48
C SER A 275 14.00 -13.43 -16.07
N PRO A 276 15.25 -13.28 -16.55
CA PRO A 276 15.67 -12.02 -17.19
C PRO A 276 14.81 -11.60 -18.39
N ALA A 277 14.26 -12.57 -19.14
CA ALA A 277 13.36 -12.28 -20.27
C ALA A 277 12.00 -11.79 -19.78
N GLU A 278 11.47 -12.38 -18.73
CA GLU A 278 10.21 -11.95 -18.11
C GLU A 278 10.36 -10.57 -17.45
N ASP A 279 11.48 -10.30 -16.78
CA ASP A 279 11.76 -8.98 -16.19
C ASP A 279 11.85 -7.90 -17.27
N ALA A 280 12.53 -8.19 -18.39
CA ALA A 280 12.55 -7.28 -19.55
C ALA A 280 11.15 -7.03 -20.12
N ALA A 281 10.25 -8.00 -20.12
CA ALA A 281 8.88 -7.82 -20.57
C ALA A 281 8.07 -6.92 -19.62
N VAL A 282 8.28 -7.05 -18.30
CA VAL A 282 7.69 -6.15 -17.28
C VAL A 282 8.19 -4.72 -17.47
N GLU A 283 9.50 -4.52 -17.73
CA GLU A 283 10.06 -3.19 -18.03
C GLU A 283 9.43 -2.58 -19.28
N GLN A 284 9.20 -3.35 -20.33
CA GLN A 284 8.51 -2.89 -21.54
C GLN A 284 7.07 -2.46 -21.22
N ALA A 285 6.33 -3.26 -20.45
CA ALA A 285 4.98 -2.92 -20.02
C ALA A 285 4.96 -1.60 -19.21
N ALA A 286 5.87 -1.45 -18.27
CA ALA A 286 6.02 -0.22 -17.49
C ALA A 286 6.36 0.99 -18.37
N ALA A 287 7.25 0.83 -19.36
CA ALA A 287 7.62 1.89 -20.31
C ALA A 287 6.42 2.37 -21.13
N VAL A 288 5.57 1.45 -21.60
CA VAL A 288 4.31 1.79 -22.30
C VAL A 288 3.39 2.62 -21.41
N LEU A 289 3.20 2.21 -20.14
CA LEU A 289 2.37 2.95 -19.20
C LEU A 289 2.96 4.34 -18.90
N HIS A 290 4.27 4.44 -18.63
CA HIS A 290 4.95 5.71 -18.39
C HIS A 290 4.89 6.66 -19.58
N SER A 291 4.95 6.16 -20.81
CA SER A 291 4.84 6.99 -22.03
C SER A 291 3.50 7.73 -22.16
N ARG A 292 2.49 7.32 -21.39
CA ARG A 292 1.14 7.89 -21.37
C ARG A 292 0.87 8.86 -20.23
N ILE A 293 1.89 9.15 -19.42
CA ILE A 293 1.79 10.18 -18.39
C ILE A 293 1.52 11.52 -19.07
N LYS A 294 0.38 12.12 -18.78
CA LYS A 294 -0.05 13.39 -19.39
C LYS A 294 0.69 14.60 -18.85
N ILE A 295 1.13 14.52 -17.60
CA ILE A 295 1.92 15.59 -16.95
C ILE A 295 2.88 15.01 -15.91
N GLY A 296 4.16 15.41 -15.93
CA GLY A 296 5.21 14.93 -15.03
C GLY A 296 5.15 15.56 -13.63
N CYS A 297 3.95 15.55 -13.01
CA CYS A 297 3.81 15.99 -11.62
C CYS A 297 4.32 14.89 -10.68
N THR A 298 5.23 15.28 -9.77
CA THR A 298 5.83 14.36 -8.77
C THR A 298 5.07 14.33 -7.43
N GLY A 299 3.98 15.10 -7.31
CA GLY A 299 3.21 15.16 -6.05
C GLY A 299 3.85 16.00 -4.94
N CYS A 300 4.95 16.67 -5.18
CA CYS A 300 5.76 17.39 -4.17
C CYS A 300 5.05 18.52 -3.40
N ARG A 301 3.83 18.85 -3.74
CA ARG A 301 2.91 19.80 -3.08
C ARG A 301 3.45 21.21 -2.81
N TYR A 302 4.60 21.62 -3.39
CA TYR A 302 5.11 23.01 -3.27
C TYR A 302 4.12 24.05 -3.79
N CYS A 303 3.23 23.67 -4.73
CA CYS A 303 2.16 24.50 -5.23
C CYS A 303 0.97 24.63 -4.26
N MET A 304 0.99 23.92 -3.14
CA MET A 304 -0.07 23.93 -2.12
C MET A 304 0.31 24.84 -0.92
N PRO A 305 -0.68 25.43 -0.21
CA PRO A 305 -2.08 25.42 -0.57
C PRO A 305 -2.38 26.35 -1.76
N CYS A 306 -3.30 25.92 -2.63
CA CYS A 306 -3.85 26.79 -3.66
C CYS A 306 -4.80 27.82 -3.00
N PRO A 307 -4.72 29.12 -3.32
CA PRO A 307 -5.60 30.13 -2.71
C PRO A 307 -7.09 29.91 -3.02
N MET A 308 -7.39 29.12 -4.06
CA MET A 308 -8.76 28.76 -4.46
C MET A 308 -9.18 27.35 -4.02
N GLY A 309 -8.37 26.68 -3.21
CA GLY A 309 -8.68 25.34 -2.70
C GLY A 309 -8.43 24.18 -3.67
N VAL A 310 -7.96 24.43 -4.90
CA VAL A 310 -7.69 23.35 -5.88
C VAL A 310 -6.58 22.45 -5.38
N ASP A 311 -6.82 21.14 -5.27
CA ASP A 311 -5.76 20.17 -5.02
C ASP A 311 -5.05 19.82 -6.33
N ILE A 312 -4.03 20.61 -6.67
CA ILE A 312 -3.33 20.52 -7.96
C ILE A 312 -2.69 19.14 -8.18
N PRO A 313 -1.93 18.56 -7.22
CA PRO A 313 -1.34 17.24 -7.39
C PRO A 313 -2.36 16.13 -7.61
N ASP A 314 -3.46 16.13 -6.87
CA ASP A 314 -4.46 15.07 -6.97
C ASP A 314 -5.26 15.15 -8.27
N ASN A 315 -5.58 16.38 -8.75
CA ASN A 315 -6.13 16.55 -10.10
C ASN A 315 -5.21 15.92 -11.16
N PHE A 316 -3.90 16.17 -11.10
CA PHE A 316 -2.93 15.61 -12.04
C PHE A 316 -2.76 14.09 -11.90
N SER A 317 -2.84 13.56 -10.70
CA SER A 317 -2.81 12.11 -10.44
C SER A 317 -3.99 11.39 -11.13
N ILE A 318 -5.21 11.93 -10.99
CA ILE A 318 -6.40 11.38 -11.66
C ILE A 318 -6.26 11.44 -13.19
N TRP A 319 -5.75 12.56 -13.72
CA TRP A 319 -5.55 12.72 -15.14
C TRP A 319 -4.47 11.79 -15.71
N ASN A 320 -3.35 11.61 -15.00
CA ASN A 320 -2.32 10.65 -15.36
C ASN A 320 -2.85 9.22 -15.35
N ARG A 321 -3.70 8.87 -14.36
CA ARG A 321 -4.36 7.56 -14.30
C ARG A 321 -5.21 7.29 -15.55
N LEU A 322 -5.96 8.28 -16.02
CA LEU A 322 -6.72 8.16 -17.29
C LEU A 322 -5.81 7.85 -18.48
N GLY A 323 -4.69 8.58 -18.60
CA GLY A 323 -3.74 8.36 -19.68
C GLY A 323 -3.08 6.98 -19.61
N MET A 324 -2.52 6.64 -18.45
CA MET A 324 -1.74 5.42 -18.26
C MET A 324 -2.55 4.15 -18.42
N PHE A 325 -3.72 4.06 -17.77
CA PHE A 325 -4.49 2.81 -17.68
C PHE A 325 -5.68 2.73 -18.62
N GLN A 326 -6.07 3.84 -19.27
CA GLN A 326 -7.17 3.86 -20.22
C GLN A 326 -8.48 3.24 -19.68
N GLN A 327 -8.79 3.50 -18.41
CA GLN A 327 -9.97 3.01 -17.70
C GLN A 327 -10.94 4.18 -17.44
N PRO A 328 -11.65 4.69 -18.46
CA PRO A 328 -12.45 5.92 -18.35
C PRO A 328 -13.57 5.80 -17.30
N GLU A 329 -14.25 4.66 -17.22
CA GLU A 329 -15.33 4.46 -16.25
C GLU A 329 -14.85 4.51 -14.79
N ALA A 330 -13.68 3.90 -14.50
CA ALA A 330 -13.10 3.94 -13.16
C ALA A 330 -12.65 5.36 -12.79
N VAL A 331 -12.08 6.08 -13.74
CA VAL A 331 -11.64 7.48 -13.56
C VAL A 331 -12.85 8.40 -13.42
N LYS A 332 -13.89 8.24 -14.25
CA LYS A 332 -15.16 8.96 -14.14
C LYS A 332 -15.75 8.82 -12.73
N LYS A 333 -15.86 7.57 -12.23
CA LYS A 333 -16.37 7.30 -10.89
C LYS A 333 -15.52 7.97 -9.80
N GLN A 334 -14.19 7.95 -9.93
CA GLN A 334 -13.31 8.66 -9.01
C GLN A 334 -13.55 10.17 -9.05
N TRP A 335 -13.64 10.76 -10.24
CA TRP A 335 -13.80 12.19 -10.47
C TRP A 335 -15.16 12.73 -10.00
N THR A 336 -16.25 11.98 -10.23
CA THR A 336 -17.60 12.45 -9.95
C THR A 336 -18.09 12.11 -8.54
N GLU A 337 -17.68 10.94 -7.97
CA GLU A 337 -18.25 10.46 -6.71
C GLU A 337 -17.32 10.60 -5.52
N ARG A 338 -15.99 10.66 -5.74
CA ARG A 338 -15.00 10.56 -4.65
C ARG A 338 -14.13 11.80 -4.50
N PHE A 339 -13.85 12.49 -5.60
CA PHE A 339 -12.99 13.66 -5.58
C PHE A 339 -13.84 14.90 -5.25
N PRO A 340 -13.52 15.69 -4.19
CA PRO A 340 -14.34 16.81 -3.75
C PRO A 340 -14.47 17.88 -4.84
N ASP A 341 -15.69 18.36 -5.09
CA ASP A 341 -15.91 19.42 -6.08
C ASP A 341 -15.10 20.68 -5.78
N SER A 342 -14.97 21.04 -4.50
CA SER A 342 -14.20 22.21 -4.04
C SER A 342 -12.70 22.15 -4.37
N GLU A 343 -12.16 20.96 -4.68
CA GLU A 343 -10.76 20.73 -4.96
C GLU A 343 -10.47 20.55 -6.46
N LYS A 344 -11.50 20.53 -7.29
CA LYS A 344 -11.38 20.37 -8.74
C LYS A 344 -10.75 21.55 -9.45
N ALA A 345 -10.14 21.27 -10.60
CA ALA A 345 -9.46 22.25 -11.47
C ALA A 345 -10.38 23.38 -11.97
N LEU A 346 -11.70 23.15 -12.00
CA LEU A 346 -12.69 24.17 -12.40
C LEU A 346 -12.62 25.46 -11.56
N HIS A 347 -12.15 25.37 -10.31
CA HIS A 347 -11.98 26.52 -9.42
C HIS A 347 -10.69 27.32 -9.66
N CYS A 348 -9.85 26.92 -10.63
CA CYS A 348 -8.60 27.60 -10.95
C CYS A 348 -8.84 28.97 -11.59
N VAL A 349 -8.51 30.05 -10.87
CA VAL A 349 -8.58 31.43 -11.36
C VAL A 349 -7.34 31.88 -12.17
N ARG A 350 -6.46 30.94 -12.52
CA ARG A 350 -5.27 31.17 -13.33
C ARG A 350 -4.28 32.21 -12.77
N CYS A 351 -4.21 32.39 -11.47
CA CYS A 351 -3.33 33.39 -10.81
C CYS A 351 -1.82 33.15 -11.01
N GLY A 352 -1.39 31.94 -11.38
CA GLY A 352 -0.01 31.58 -11.70
C GLY A 352 0.91 31.32 -10.49
N LYS A 353 0.47 31.50 -9.25
CA LYS A 353 1.27 31.27 -8.05
C LYS A 353 1.93 29.85 -8.04
N CYS A 354 1.17 28.83 -8.41
CA CYS A 354 1.64 27.45 -8.45
C CYS A 354 2.83 27.21 -9.41
N GLU A 355 2.86 27.89 -10.55
CA GLU A 355 3.93 27.75 -11.54
C GLU A 355 5.24 28.41 -11.10
N THR A 356 5.16 29.47 -10.27
CA THR A 356 6.38 30.14 -9.77
C THR A 356 7.16 29.29 -8.77
N VAL A 357 6.48 28.40 -8.06
CA VAL A 357 7.06 27.53 -7.01
C VAL A 357 7.25 26.09 -7.46
N CYS A 358 6.76 25.70 -8.64
CA CYS A 358 6.89 24.34 -9.14
C CYS A 358 8.36 23.99 -9.48
N PRO A 359 8.98 23.01 -8.81
CA PRO A 359 10.33 22.57 -9.11
C PRO A 359 10.47 22.00 -10.53
N GLN A 360 9.38 21.34 -11.01
CA GLN A 360 9.34 20.70 -12.33
C GLN A 360 9.03 21.68 -13.48
N LYS A 361 8.79 22.97 -13.18
CA LYS A 361 8.43 24.00 -14.18
C LYS A 361 7.22 23.63 -15.05
N LEU A 362 6.25 22.92 -14.50
CA LEU A 362 5.07 22.45 -15.22
C LEU A 362 4.17 23.63 -15.64
N PRO A 363 3.53 23.56 -16.82
CA PRO A 363 2.52 24.54 -17.26
C PRO A 363 1.16 24.27 -16.56
N ILE A 364 1.13 24.47 -15.23
CA ILE A 364 0.04 24.02 -14.36
C ILE A 364 -1.33 24.58 -14.79
N ARG A 365 -1.40 25.87 -15.07
CA ARG A 365 -2.66 26.54 -15.44
C ARG A 365 -3.28 26.00 -16.74
N ALA A 366 -2.44 25.78 -17.75
CA ALA A 366 -2.89 25.21 -19.01
C ALA A 366 -3.30 23.74 -18.84
N SER A 367 -2.51 22.98 -18.07
CA SER A 367 -2.78 21.58 -17.79
C SER A 367 -4.05 21.36 -16.96
N LEU A 368 -4.33 22.22 -15.95
CA LEU A 368 -5.59 22.18 -15.19
C LEU A 368 -6.81 22.44 -16.07
N ALA A 369 -6.73 23.40 -17.00
CA ALA A 369 -7.82 23.68 -17.95
C ALA A 369 -8.10 22.45 -18.83
N ARG A 370 -7.04 21.87 -19.41
CA ARG A 370 -7.16 20.71 -20.29
C ARG A 370 -7.69 19.47 -19.57
N LEU A 371 -7.17 19.19 -18.36
CA LEU A 371 -7.65 18.03 -17.59
C LEU A 371 -9.12 18.15 -17.21
N GLN A 372 -9.58 19.38 -16.87
CA GLN A 372 -10.99 19.61 -16.54
C GLN A 372 -11.89 19.26 -17.73
N GLU A 373 -11.53 19.76 -18.94
CA GLU A 373 -12.25 19.44 -20.17
C GLU A 373 -12.28 17.94 -20.47
N GLU A 374 -11.14 17.24 -20.33
CA GLU A 374 -11.04 15.80 -20.60
C GLU A 374 -11.80 14.96 -19.57
N LEU A 375 -11.76 15.32 -18.28
CA LEU A 375 -12.41 14.54 -17.22
C LEU A 375 -13.94 14.79 -17.18
N ASP A 376 -14.39 16.00 -17.51
CA ASP A 376 -15.82 16.29 -17.63
C ASP A 376 -16.49 15.67 -18.88
N ALA A 377 -15.68 15.33 -19.89
CA ALA A 377 -16.15 14.66 -21.10
C ALA A 377 -16.31 13.12 -20.95
N LEU A 378 -15.89 12.54 -19.82
CA LEU A 378 -16.07 11.12 -19.50
C LEU A 378 -17.53 10.84 -19.12
#